data_389cfe1e89fa9eb6f33ce52a39f03372
#
_entry.id   389cfe1e89fa9eb6f33ce52a39f03372
#
_cell.length_a   1.000
_cell.length_b   1.000
_cell.length_c   1.000
_cell.angle_alpha   90.00
_cell.angle_beta   90.00
_cell.angle_gamma   90.00
#
_symmetry.space_group_name_H-M   'P 1'
#
loop_
_entity.id
_entity.type
_entity.pdbx_description
1 polymer ?
#
loop_
_entity_poly.entity_id
_entity_poly.type
_entity_poly.pdbx_seq_one_letter_code
_entity_poly.pdbx_strand_id
1 'polypeptide(L)'
;MKKRVSIVLSLCLAVLLLLGIGGYAYVSDYYRADEIAVAAAVCQTDRIQTEQDGNVLWFVPENPTVGLIFYPGGKVEYTAYAPLLRSCAENGILCALVQMPGNLAVLDADAADGLPQKHPDVTNWYMAGHSLGGAMAAGYAADHSGDYAGLILLAAYSTKNLSETNLRVLSVYGSEDGVMNRESYEKYRANLPADTTELILDGGCHAQFGSYGPQEGDGVPTISGKEQIRQTVDAIAAFPLVFFFQRIVPTKLVGPNNSSPIFLKFSTSLSSMLIKITPSSVSRFRASSRREYIMLHQSEWKRPLLSVFLNRRFSSSSNIPIWRFSSSWVRMKSSA
;
A
#
# COMPACT_ATOMS: atom_id res chain seq x y z
N MET A 1 19.91 -52.51 27.49
CA MET A 1 18.96 -51.74 26.67
C MET A 1 18.45 -50.49 27.39
N LYS A 2 17.84 -50.55 28.56
CA LYS A 2 17.23 -49.39 29.28
C LYS A 2 18.17 -48.18 29.45
N LYS A 3 19.44 -48.38 29.87
CA LYS A 3 20.43 -47.27 30.05
C LYS A 3 20.74 -46.54 28.73
N ARG A 4 20.90 -47.26 27.61
CA ARG A 4 21.19 -46.63 26.31
C ARG A 4 19.99 -45.79 25.81
N VAL A 5 18.74 -46.30 26.00
CA VAL A 5 17.51 -45.59 25.68
C VAL A 5 17.40 -44.30 26.53
N SER A 6 17.70 -44.37 27.82
CA SER A 6 17.68 -43.19 28.70
C SER A 6 18.70 -42.13 28.28
N ILE A 7 19.91 -42.55 27.89
CA ILE A 7 20.94 -41.60 27.40
C ILE A 7 20.48 -40.92 26.10
N VAL A 8 19.94 -41.65 25.16
CA VAL A 8 19.42 -41.11 23.91
C VAL A 8 18.29 -40.12 24.16
N LEU A 9 17.31 -40.48 25.03
CA LEU A 9 16.24 -39.57 25.42
C LEU A 9 16.76 -38.27 26.06
N SER A 10 17.75 -38.37 26.96
CA SER A 10 18.37 -37.19 27.60
C SER A 10 19.07 -36.31 26.60
N LEU A 11 19.77 -36.88 25.63
CA LEU A 11 20.40 -36.13 24.54
C LEU A 11 19.39 -35.44 23.63
N CYS A 12 18.32 -36.14 23.25
CA CYS A 12 17.24 -35.54 22.47
C CYS A 12 16.57 -34.37 23.24
N LEU A 13 16.31 -34.53 24.53
CA LEU A 13 15.75 -33.47 25.35
C LEU A 13 16.71 -32.28 25.46
N ALA A 14 18.01 -32.51 25.65
CA ALA A 14 19.02 -31.44 25.69
C ALA A 14 19.08 -30.67 24.36
N VAL A 15 19.04 -31.37 23.21
CA VAL A 15 19.00 -30.73 21.88
C VAL A 15 17.73 -29.89 21.70
N LEU A 16 16.57 -30.43 22.09
CA LEU A 16 15.30 -29.68 22.01
C LEU A 16 15.35 -28.43 22.90
N LEU A 17 15.95 -28.53 24.09
CA LEU A 17 16.09 -27.41 24.99
C LEU A 17 17.03 -26.34 24.42
N LEU A 18 18.16 -26.73 23.82
CA LEU A 18 19.07 -25.81 23.15
C LEU A 18 18.42 -25.14 21.94
N LEU A 19 17.66 -25.90 21.12
CA LEU A 19 16.90 -25.33 20.01
C LEU A 19 15.83 -24.34 20.52
N GLY A 20 15.15 -24.66 21.61
CA GLY A 20 14.16 -23.77 22.23
C GLY A 20 14.80 -22.47 22.76
N ILE A 21 15.96 -22.57 23.44
CA ILE A 21 16.71 -21.40 23.92
C ILE A 21 17.19 -20.57 22.74
N GLY A 22 17.78 -21.19 21.72
CA GLY A 22 18.26 -20.50 20.52
C GLY A 22 17.12 -19.82 19.76
N GLY A 23 15.99 -20.52 19.61
CA GLY A 23 14.79 -19.94 19.00
C GLY A 23 14.23 -18.78 19.79
N TYR A 24 14.14 -18.90 21.11
CA TYR A 24 13.71 -17.80 21.98
C TYR A 24 14.65 -16.59 21.88
N ALA A 25 15.96 -16.80 21.95
CA ALA A 25 16.96 -15.74 21.81
C ALA A 25 16.81 -15.02 20.45
N TYR A 26 16.60 -15.78 19.36
CA TYR A 26 16.41 -15.23 18.03
C TYR A 26 15.17 -14.33 17.91
N VAL A 27 14.02 -14.77 18.42
CA VAL A 27 12.77 -14.00 18.32
C VAL A 27 12.70 -12.86 19.35
N SER A 28 13.49 -12.92 20.45
CA SER A 28 13.57 -11.87 21.46
C SER A 28 14.45 -10.70 21.05
N ASP A 29 15.31 -10.88 20.06
CA ASP A 29 16.16 -9.86 19.46
C ASP A 29 15.42 -9.25 18.26
N TYR A 30 14.71 -8.13 18.48
CA TYR A 30 13.90 -7.45 17.47
C TYR A 30 13.94 -5.93 17.64
N TYR A 31 13.64 -5.21 16.57
CA TYR A 31 13.53 -3.75 16.54
C TYR A 31 12.24 -3.32 17.24
N ARG A 32 12.37 -2.50 18.27
CA ARG A 32 11.23 -2.02 19.07
C ARG A 32 10.62 -0.79 18.46
N ALA A 33 9.30 -0.63 18.63
CA ALA A 33 8.60 0.59 18.29
C ALA A 33 9.16 1.77 19.13
N ASP A 34 9.32 2.92 18.49
CA ASP A 34 9.69 4.15 19.18
C ASP A 34 8.50 4.79 19.91
N GLU A 35 8.75 5.86 20.66
CA GLU A 35 7.71 6.55 21.42
C GLU A 35 6.58 7.12 20.54
N ILE A 36 6.90 7.54 19.30
CA ILE A 36 5.93 8.06 18.34
C ILE A 36 4.97 6.94 17.91
N ALA A 37 5.53 5.75 17.65
CA ALA A 37 4.75 4.59 17.25
C ALA A 37 3.85 4.10 18.40
N VAL A 38 4.38 4.01 19.63
CA VAL A 38 3.61 3.63 20.80
C VAL A 38 2.46 4.62 21.04
N ALA A 39 2.72 5.92 20.95
CA ALA A 39 1.68 6.94 21.09
C ALA A 39 0.62 6.83 19.99
N ALA A 40 1.01 6.58 18.73
CA ALA A 40 0.08 6.42 17.62
C ALA A 40 -0.81 5.18 17.77
N ALA A 41 -0.29 4.10 18.37
CA ALA A 41 -1.01 2.85 18.57
C ALA A 41 -2.17 2.96 19.57
N VAL A 42 -2.08 3.88 20.55
CA VAL A 42 -3.09 4.04 21.62
C VAL A 42 -3.93 5.32 21.49
N CYS A 43 -3.57 6.21 20.58
CA CYS A 43 -4.24 7.50 20.41
C CYS A 43 -5.68 7.31 19.91
N GLN A 44 -6.64 7.92 20.59
CA GLN A 44 -8.04 8.00 20.20
C GLN A 44 -8.34 9.42 19.73
N THR A 45 -9.14 9.56 18.68
CA THR A 45 -9.65 10.85 18.23
C THR A 45 -11.13 10.72 17.86
N ASP A 46 -11.84 11.83 17.70
CA ASP A 46 -13.24 11.82 17.26
C ASP A 46 -13.42 11.16 15.87
N ARG A 47 -12.37 11.10 15.06
CA ARG A 47 -12.43 10.58 13.69
C ARG A 47 -11.90 9.16 13.54
N ILE A 48 -11.03 8.69 14.44
CA ILE A 48 -10.40 7.39 14.36
C ILE A 48 -10.44 6.73 15.71
N GLN A 49 -11.09 5.60 15.76
CA GLN A 49 -11.06 4.71 16.91
C GLN A 49 -9.95 3.70 16.74
N THR A 50 -9.26 3.39 17.83
CA THR A 50 -8.22 2.38 17.87
C THR A 50 -8.69 1.25 18.78
N GLU A 51 -8.73 0.02 18.26
CA GLU A 51 -9.26 -1.15 18.95
C GLU A 51 -8.29 -2.32 18.85
N GLN A 52 -8.01 -2.97 19.98
CA GLN A 52 -7.25 -4.22 20.02
C GLN A 52 -8.21 -5.41 20.06
N ASP A 53 -8.17 -6.26 19.03
CA ASP A 53 -8.94 -7.49 18.97
C ASP A 53 -7.99 -8.68 18.74
N GLY A 54 -7.72 -9.42 19.80
CA GLY A 54 -6.75 -10.51 19.79
C GLY A 54 -5.35 -10.02 19.40
N ASN A 55 -4.82 -10.56 18.32
CA ASN A 55 -3.54 -10.20 17.73
C ASN A 55 -3.62 -9.07 16.67
N VAL A 56 -4.75 -8.37 16.55
CA VAL A 56 -4.94 -7.32 15.55
C VAL A 56 -5.22 -5.98 16.23
N LEU A 57 -4.46 -4.97 15.86
CA LEU A 57 -4.72 -3.58 16.22
C LEU A 57 -5.45 -2.91 15.03
N TRP A 58 -6.69 -2.51 15.27
CA TRP A 58 -7.53 -1.85 14.29
C TRP A 58 -7.44 -0.34 14.40
N PHE A 59 -7.37 0.35 13.27
CA PHE A 59 -7.57 1.79 13.13
C PHE A 59 -8.84 2.00 12.31
N VAL A 60 -9.91 2.41 12.98
CA VAL A 60 -11.27 2.44 12.42
C VAL A 60 -11.68 3.89 12.16
N PRO A 61 -11.68 4.36 10.90
CA PRO A 61 -12.22 5.66 10.54
C PRO A 61 -13.76 5.63 10.45
N GLU A 62 -14.38 6.79 10.31
CA GLU A 62 -15.82 6.87 10.06
C GLU A 62 -16.20 6.32 8.69
N ASN A 63 -17.18 5.42 8.64
CA ASN A 63 -17.78 4.86 7.40
C ASN A 63 -16.77 4.39 6.33
N PRO A 64 -15.79 3.52 6.66
CA PRO A 64 -14.80 3.04 5.70
C PRO A 64 -15.44 2.15 4.64
N THR A 65 -14.99 2.29 3.40
CA THR A 65 -15.36 1.41 2.28
C THR A 65 -14.19 0.61 1.73
N VAL A 66 -12.99 0.95 2.19
CA VAL A 66 -11.72 0.31 1.84
C VAL A 66 -11.06 -0.21 3.11
N GLY A 67 -10.60 -1.44 3.09
CA GLY A 67 -9.84 -2.09 4.16
C GLY A 67 -8.42 -2.45 3.72
N LEU A 68 -7.49 -2.38 4.66
CA LEU A 68 -6.09 -2.70 4.50
C LEU A 68 -5.65 -3.62 5.64
N ILE A 69 -5.22 -4.84 5.31
CA ILE A 69 -4.61 -5.77 6.27
C ILE A 69 -3.10 -5.69 6.09
N PHE A 70 -2.37 -5.38 7.16
CA PHE A 70 -0.94 -5.11 7.12
C PHE A 70 -0.13 -6.13 7.91
N TYR A 71 0.86 -6.72 7.25
CA TYR A 71 1.85 -7.64 7.82
C TYR A 71 3.16 -6.91 8.10
N PRO A 72 3.62 -6.85 9.36
CA PRO A 72 4.87 -6.21 9.75
C PRO A 72 6.12 -6.85 9.15
N GLY A 73 7.19 -6.09 9.07
CA GLY A 73 8.52 -6.60 8.73
C GLY A 73 9.05 -7.60 9.75
N GLY A 74 9.92 -8.51 9.30
CA GLY A 74 10.51 -9.53 10.15
C GLY A 74 11.35 -8.92 11.27
N LYS A 75 11.21 -9.43 12.50
CA LYS A 75 11.91 -8.94 13.69
C LYS A 75 11.66 -7.45 13.99
N VAL A 76 10.49 -6.94 13.62
CA VAL A 76 10.04 -5.58 13.97
C VAL A 76 8.77 -5.67 14.80
N GLU A 77 8.72 -4.94 15.91
CA GLU A 77 7.52 -4.81 16.73
C GLU A 77 6.38 -4.24 15.88
N TYR A 78 5.22 -4.92 15.88
CA TYR A 78 4.12 -4.55 14.96
C TYR A 78 3.64 -3.11 15.17
N THR A 79 3.64 -2.61 16.40
CA THR A 79 3.23 -1.23 16.73
C THR A 79 4.11 -0.17 16.07
N ALA A 80 5.33 -0.53 15.61
CA ALA A 80 6.19 0.38 14.85
C ALA A 80 5.51 0.91 13.56
N TYR A 81 4.52 0.21 13.04
CA TYR A 81 3.75 0.62 11.85
C TYR A 81 2.48 1.42 12.17
N ALA A 82 2.19 1.67 13.46
CA ALA A 82 1.02 2.43 13.87
C ALA A 82 0.95 3.85 13.26
N PRO A 83 2.04 4.63 13.15
CA PRO A 83 2.00 5.95 12.50
C PRO A 83 1.56 5.88 11.03
N LEU A 84 2.07 4.89 10.29
CA LEU A 84 1.71 4.66 8.89
C LEU A 84 0.22 4.33 8.74
N LEU A 85 -0.26 3.33 9.50
CA LEU A 85 -1.63 2.83 9.35
C LEU A 85 -2.66 3.80 9.93
N ARG A 86 -2.32 4.50 11.00
CA ARG A 86 -3.15 5.59 11.51
C ARG A 86 -3.32 6.69 10.46
N SER A 87 -2.23 7.08 9.78
CA SER A 87 -2.30 8.06 8.70
C SER A 87 -3.09 7.57 7.49
N CYS A 88 -3.08 6.25 7.20
CA CYS A 88 -4.00 5.66 6.23
C CYS A 88 -5.45 5.76 6.69
N ALA A 89 -5.74 5.53 7.98
CA ALA A 89 -7.08 5.66 8.54
C ALA A 89 -7.57 7.12 8.52
N GLU A 90 -6.69 8.11 8.71
CA GLU A 90 -7.01 9.54 8.52
C GLU A 90 -7.45 9.87 7.08
N ASN A 91 -7.10 9.01 6.12
CA ASN A 91 -7.57 9.07 4.73
C ASN A 91 -8.77 8.14 4.45
N GLY A 92 -9.46 7.63 5.50
CA GLY A 92 -10.68 6.85 5.38
C GLY A 92 -10.48 5.36 5.08
N ILE A 93 -9.28 4.82 5.26
CA ILE A 93 -8.98 3.40 5.06
C ILE A 93 -9.03 2.68 6.41
N LEU A 94 -9.90 1.69 6.56
CA LEU A 94 -9.88 0.80 7.71
C LEU A 94 -8.60 -0.02 7.71
N CYS A 95 -7.79 0.05 8.77
CA CYS A 95 -6.51 -0.65 8.81
C CYS A 95 -6.47 -1.70 9.92
N ALA A 96 -6.08 -2.91 9.56
CA ALA A 96 -5.79 -4.03 10.46
C ALA A 96 -4.28 -4.25 10.52
N LEU A 97 -3.65 -3.90 11.63
CA LEU A 97 -2.23 -4.15 11.89
C LEU A 97 -2.09 -5.46 12.66
N VAL A 98 -1.54 -6.48 12.02
CA VAL A 98 -1.46 -7.83 12.59
C VAL A 98 -0.19 -8.00 13.41
N GLN A 99 -0.33 -8.44 14.65
CA GLN A 99 0.80 -8.88 15.49
C GLN A 99 1.17 -10.31 15.11
N MET A 100 2.36 -10.50 14.59
CA MET A 100 2.85 -11.81 14.18
C MET A 100 3.55 -12.54 15.35
N PRO A 101 3.41 -13.88 15.46
CA PRO A 101 4.13 -14.67 16.44
C PRO A 101 5.65 -14.46 16.33
N GLY A 102 6.31 -14.13 17.45
CA GLY A 102 7.75 -13.87 17.44
C GLY A 102 8.22 -12.74 16.49
N ASN A 103 7.33 -11.83 16.13
CA ASN A 103 7.56 -10.78 15.12
C ASN A 103 7.99 -11.33 13.74
N LEU A 104 7.47 -12.50 13.35
CA LEU A 104 7.82 -13.18 12.10
C LEU A 104 6.53 -13.64 11.37
N ALA A 105 6.17 -12.96 10.30
CA ALA A 105 4.98 -13.28 9.50
C ALA A 105 5.00 -14.69 8.87
N VAL A 106 6.19 -15.29 8.72
CA VAL A 106 6.33 -16.67 8.24
C VAL A 106 5.76 -17.71 9.22
N LEU A 107 5.58 -17.36 10.50
CA LEU A 107 5.03 -18.25 11.52
C LEU A 107 3.49 -18.25 11.54
N ASP A 108 2.87 -17.29 10.84
CA ASP A 108 1.40 -17.18 10.74
C ASP A 108 1.06 -16.42 9.43
N ALA A 109 1.32 -17.06 8.30
CA ALA A 109 1.10 -16.46 6.98
C ALA A 109 -0.39 -16.23 6.68
N ASP A 110 -1.28 -17.02 7.32
CA ASP A 110 -2.73 -17.00 7.15
C ASP A 110 -3.44 -16.12 8.20
N ALA A 111 -2.70 -15.28 8.92
CA ALA A 111 -3.23 -14.39 9.98
C ALA A 111 -4.32 -13.42 9.49
N ALA A 112 -4.49 -13.25 8.19
CA ALA A 112 -5.57 -12.43 7.59
C ALA A 112 -6.93 -13.16 7.53
N ASP A 113 -6.96 -14.47 7.80
CA ASP A 113 -8.19 -15.26 7.73
C ASP A 113 -9.27 -14.70 8.66
N GLY A 114 -10.46 -14.51 8.11
CA GLY A 114 -11.62 -14.02 8.85
C GLY A 114 -11.60 -12.52 9.21
N LEU A 115 -10.55 -11.77 8.92
CA LEU A 115 -10.48 -10.33 9.23
C LEU A 115 -11.47 -9.49 8.41
N PRO A 116 -11.63 -9.69 7.10
CA PRO A 116 -12.63 -8.97 6.31
C PRO A 116 -14.06 -9.15 6.83
N GLN A 117 -14.40 -10.34 7.34
CA GLN A 117 -15.73 -10.66 7.83
C GLN A 117 -16.12 -9.92 9.11
N LYS A 118 -15.14 -9.40 9.86
CA LYS A 118 -15.39 -8.56 11.06
C LYS A 118 -15.94 -7.17 10.69
N HIS A 119 -15.73 -6.72 9.44
CA HIS A 119 -16.19 -5.44 8.94
C HIS A 119 -16.95 -5.62 7.61
N PRO A 120 -18.17 -6.18 7.62
CA PRO A 120 -18.92 -6.55 6.41
C PRO A 120 -19.32 -5.36 5.53
N ASP A 121 -19.32 -4.14 6.07
CA ASP A 121 -19.59 -2.91 5.33
C ASP A 121 -18.40 -2.47 4.46
N VAL A 122 -17.21 -3.02 4.69
CA VAL A 122 -16.01 -2.78 3.87
C VAL A 122 -15.98 -3.76 2.71
N THR A 123 -16.09 -3.24 1.49
CA THR A 123 -16.27 -4.05 0.29
C THR A 123 -14.99 -4.29 -0.51
N ASN A 124 -13.95 -3.48 -0.28
CA ASN A 124 -12.69 -3.55 -1.03
C ASN A 124 -11.52 -3.73 -0.06
N TRP A 125 -11.01 -4.94 0.01
CA TRP A 125 -9.88 -5.26 0.87
C TRP A 125 -8.57 -5.35 0.09
N TYR A 126 -7.51 -4.86 0.71
CA TYR A 126 -6.14 -4.93 0.21
C TYR A 126 -5.27 -5.64 1.23
N MET A 127 -4.39 -6.51 0.74
CA MET A 127 -3.27 -7.01 1.53
C MET A 127 -2.11 -6.02 1.43
N ALA A 128 -1.38 -5.86 2.51
CA ALA A 128 -0.18 -5.03 2.54
C ALA A 128 0.87 -5.62 3.46
N GLY A 129 2.12 -5.24 3.27
CA GLY A 129 3.16 -5.58 4.21
C GLY A 129 4.50 -4.98 3.86
N HIS A 130 5.38 -4.96 4.87
CA HIS A 130 6.74 -4.47 4.73
C HIS A 130 7.74 -5.63 4.76
N SER A 131 8.74 -5.60 3.88
CA SER A 131 9.86 -6.55 3.90
C SER A 131 9.37 -8.02 3.92
N LEU A 132 9.77 -8.83 4.91
CA LEU A 132 9.28 -10.20 5.10
C LEU A 132 7.74 -10.27 5.18
N GLY A 133 7.11 -9.33 5.90
CA GLY A 133 5.65 -9.25 5.98
C GLY A 133 5.01 -9.01 4.61
N GLY A 134 5.62 -8.18 3.77
CA GLY A 134 5.17 -7.95 2.40
C GLY A 134 5.27 -9.20 1.52
N ALA A 135 6.35 -9.98 1.66
CA ALA A 135 6.50 -11.25 0.96
C ALA A 135 5.45 -12.29 1.40
N MET A 136 5.11 -12.35 2.71
CA MET A 136 4.07 -13.23 3.23
C MET A 136 2.68 -12.76 2.81
N ALA A 137 2.41 -11.45 2.87
CA ALA A 137 1.16 -10.87 2.36
C ALA A 137 0.95 -11.14 0.86
N ALA A 138 2.03 -11.11 0.06
CA ALA A 138 1.98 -11.49 -1.35
C ALA A 138 1.66 -12.97 -1.55
N GLY A 139 2.23 -13.84 -0.72
CA GLY A 139 1.92 -15.27 -0.73
C GLY A 139 0.46 -15.54 -0.44
N TYR A 140 -0.05 -14.96 0.64
CA TYR A 140 -1.44 -15.06 1.04
C TYR A 140 -2.40 -14.50 -0.04
N ALA A 141 -2.10 -13.30 -0.57
CA ALA A 141 -2.90 -12.69 -1.64
C ALA A 141 -2.91 -13.52 -2.94
N ALA A 142 -1.83 -14.25 -3.24
CA ALA A 142 -1.78 -15.14 -4.39
C ALA A 142 -2.78 -16.30 -4.26
N ASP A 143 -2.82 -16.89 -3.06
CA ASP A 143 -3.69 -18.03 -2.77
C ASP A 143 -5.17 -17.60 -2.59
N HIS A 144 -5.44 -16.30 -2.31
CA HIS A 144 -6.76 -15.69 -2.10
C HIS A 144 -7.06 -14.53 -3.08
N SER A 145 -6.56 -14.61 -4.31
CA SER A 145 -6.60 -13.49 -5.27
C SER A 145 -8.01 -13.06 -5.69
N GLY A 146 -9.03 -13.89 -5.46
CA GLY A 146 -10.44 -13.55 -5.69
C GLY A 146 -11.09 -12.71 -4.59
N ASP A 147 -10.50 -12.68 -3.38
CA ASP A 147 -11.09 -12.06 -2.19
C ASP A 147 -10.57 -10.64 -1.97
N TYR A 148 -9.47 -10.29 -2.61
CA TYR A 148 -8.79 -9.00 -2.44
C TYR A 148 -8.80 -8.17 -3.72
N ALA A 149 -8.94 -6.85 -3.55
CA ALA A 149 -8.86 -5.88 -4.64
C ALA A 149 -7.41 -5.61 -5.07
N GLY A 150 -6.44 -5.86 -4.20
CA GLY A 150 -5.04 -5.64 -4.53
C GLY A 150 -4.06 -5.92 -3.39
N LEU A 151 -2.79 -5.63 -3.69
CA LEU A 151 -1.65 -5.87 -2.83
C LEU A 151 -0.74 -4.63 -2.79
N ILE A 152 -0.26 -4.27 -1.61
CA ILE A 152 0.68 -3.17 -1.40
C ILE A 152 1.96 -3.73 -0.80
N LEU A 153 3.05 -3.62 -1.54
CA LEU A 153 4.37 -4.09 -1.16
C LEU A 153 5.23 -2.90 -0.75
N LEU A 154 5.66 -2.84 0.50
CA LEU A 154 6.59 -1.86 1.00
C LEU A 154 7.97 -2.53 1.16
N ALA A 155 8.94 -2.13 0.34
CA ALA A 155 10.29 -2.72 0.31
C ALA A 155 10.27 -4.27 0.27
N ALA A 156 9.41 -4.84 -0.58
CA ALA A 156 9.15 -6.27 -0.65
C ALA A 156 8.90 -6.73 -2.09
N TYR A 157 8.99 -8.04 -2.31
CA TYR A 157 8.69 -8.68 -3.60
C TYR A 157 7.92 -9.99 -3.39
N SER A 158 7.20 -10.43 -4.43
CA SER A 158 6.46 -11.69 -4.41
C SER A 158 7.26 -12.82 -5.06
N THR A 159 7.51 -13.89 -4.32
CA THR A 159 8.05 -15.15 -4.88
C THR A 159 6.95 -16.01 -5.52
N LYS A 160 5.68 -15.73 -5.24
CA LYS A 160 4.52 -16.35 -5.89
C LYS A 160 4.17 -15.59 -7.17
N ASN A 161 3.68 -16.31 -8.17
CA ASN A 161 3.24 -15.72 -9.43
C ASN A 161 1.84 -15.11 -9.28
N LEU A 162 1.75 -13.80 -9.47
CA LEU A 162 0.53 -12.98 -9.44
C LEU A 162 0.19 -12.42 -10.83
N SER A 163 1.01 -12.71 -11.87
CA SER A 163 0.90 -12.06 -13.19
C SER A 163 -0.45 -12.25 -13.87
N GLU A 164 -1.11 -13.37 -13.61
CA GLU A 164 -2.42 -13.73 -14.17
C GLU A 164 -3.59 -13.43 -13.23
N THR A 165 -3.34 -12.82 -12.07
CA THR A 165 -4.40 -12.44 -11.13
C THR A 165 -5.02 -11.10 -11.50
N ASN A 166 -6.22 -10.83 -10.99
CA ASN A 166 -6.87 -9.52 -11.09
C ASN A 166 -6.44 -8.55 -9.97
N LEU A 167 -5.47 -8.93 -9.16
CA LEU A 167 -4.96 -8.07 -8.08
C LEU A 167 -4.28 -6.85 -8.66
N ARG A 168 -4.63 -5.68 -8.16
CA ARG A 168 -3.86 -4.47 -8.39
C ARG A 168 -2.66 -4.45 -7.45
N VAL A 169 -1.49 -4.13 -7.96
CA VAL A 169 -0.28 -4.11 -7.14
C VAL A 169 0.33 -2.72 -7.11
N LEU A 170 0.63 -2.24 -5.89
CA LEU A 170 1.44 -1.07 -5.61
C LEU A 170 2.73 -1.53 -4.94
N SER A 171 3.87 -1.28 -5.58
CA SER A 171 5.20 -1.56 -5.03
C SER A 171 5.90 -0.25 -4.70
N VAL A 172 6.28 -0.08 -3.44
CA VAL A 172 6.95 1.14 -2.94
C VAL A 172 8.23 0.77 -2.23
N TYR A 173 9.33 1.44 -2.57
CA TYR A 173 10.61 1.27 -1.88
C TYR A 173 11.45 2.54 -1.90
N GLY A 174 12.41 2.66 -0.99
CA GLY A 174 13.31 3.80 -0.91
C GLY A 174 14.49 3.68 -1.89
N SER A 175 15.00 4.80 -2.42
CA SER A 175 16.19 4.80 -3.27
C SER A 175 17.44 4.38 -2.48
N GLU A 176 17.47 4.68 -1.17
CA GLU A 176 18.55 4.36 -0.25
C GLU A 176 18.34 3.04 0.52
N ASP A 177 17.35 2.22 0.11
CA ASP A 177 17.11 0.92 0.74
C ASP A 177 18.30 -0.02 0.53
N GLY A 178 19.02 -0.33 1.61
CA GLY A 178 20.18 -1.23 1.64
C GLY A 178 19.86 -2.65 2.08
N VAL A 179 18.62 -2.93 2.53
CA VAL A 179 18.20 -4.22 3.08
C VAL A 179 17.50 -5.08 2.05
N MET A 180 16.61 -4.50 1.24
CA MET A 180 15.90 -5.22 0.20
C MET A 180 16.87 -5.75 -0.85
N ASN A 181 16.84 -7.07 -1.08
CA ASN A 181 17.67 -7.68 -2.12
C ASN A 181 17.20 -7.24 -3.52
N ARG A 182 17.91 -6.30 -4.12
CA ARG A 182 17.58 -5.70 -5.42
C ARG A 182 17.60 -6.70 -6.57
N GLU A 183 18.53 -7.65 -6.55
CA GLU A 183 18.61 -8.70 -7.58
C GLU A 183 17.38 -9.59 -7.52
N SER A 184 16.96 -9.98 -6.31
CA SER A 184 15.72 -10.75 -6.11
C SER A 184 14.49 -9.92 -6.49
N TYR A 185 14.44 -8.62 -6.15
CA TYR A 185 13.34 -7.73 -6.52
C TYR A 185 13.16 -7.69 -8.04
N GLU A 186 14.23 -7.44 -8.80
CA GLU A 186 14.20 -7.42 -10.26
C GLU A 186 13.84 -8.79 -10.85
N LYS A 187 14.41 -9.86 -10.31
CA LYS A 187 14.12 -11.25 -10.73
C LYS A 187 12.61 -11.57 -10.61
N TYR A 188 12.02 -11.21 -9.47
CA TYR A 188 10.63 -11.55 -9.16
C TYR A 188 9.62 -10.49 -9.63
N ARG A 189 10.07 -9.42 -10.25
CA ARG A 189 9.19 -8.40 -10.85
C ARG A 189 8.25 -8.99 -11.89
N ALA A 190 8.69 -9.99 -12.64
CA ALA A 190 7.88 -10.71 -13.62
C ALA A 190 6.69 -11.49 -13.00
N ASN A 191 6.73 -11.74 -11.69
CA ASN A 191 5.64 -12.37 -10.96
C ASN A 191 4.46 -11.42 -10.70
N LEU A 192 4.63 -10.11 -10.89
CA LEU A 192 3.60 -9.12 -10.65
C LEU A 192 2.78 -8.87 -11.92
N PRO A 193 1.51 -8.44 -11.80
CA PRO A 193 0.69 -8.03 -12.93
C PRO A 193 1.36 -6.93 -13.77
N ALA A 194 1.14 -6.95 -15.08
CA ALA A 194 1.80 -6.04 -16.02
C ALA A 194 1.47 -4.54 -15.78
N ASP A 195 0.37 -4.24 -15.11
CA ASP A 195 -0.08 -2.89 -14.74
C ASP A 195 0.29 -2.48 -13.30
N THR A 196 1.24 -3.21 -12.68
CA THR A 196 1.77 -2.87 -11.36
C THR A 196 2.26 -1.42 -11.32
N THR A 197 1.81 -0.70 -10.31
CA THR A 197 2.29 0.66 -10.03
C THR A 197 3.55 0.57 -9.16
N GLU A 198 4.66 1.11 -9.64
CA GLU A 198 5.92 1.19 -8.87
C GLU A 198 6.20 2.63 -8.46
N LEU A 199 6.56 2.84 -7.20
CA LEU A 199 6.96 4.12 -6.65
C LEU A 199 8.30 3.99 -5.92
N ILE A 200 9.30 4.73 -6.39
CA ILE A 200 10.59 4.85 -5.71
C ILE A 200 10.57 6.15 -4.91
N LEU A 201 10.74 6.04 -3.59
CA LEU A 201 10.85 7.19 -2.69
C LEU A 201 12.29 7.69 -2.71
N ASP A 202 12.50 8.82 -3.38
CA ASP A 202 13.83 9.44 -3.49
C ASP A 202 14.34 9.86 -2.11
N GLY A 203 15.50 9.35 -1.70
CA GLY A 203 16.09 9.54 -0.39
C GLY A 203 15.47 8.71 0.74
N GLY A 204 14.50 7.85 0.46
CA GLY A 204 13.92 6.92 1.45
C GLY A 204 14.77 5.68 1.65
N CYS A 205 14.65 5.02 2.82
CA CYS A 205 15.35 3.79 3.16
C CYS A 205 14.39 2.67 3.60
N HIS A 206 14.93 1.49 3.91
CA HIS A 206 14.13 0.33 4.31
C HIS A 206 13.39 0.56 5.62
N ALA A 207 14.10 0.98 6.65
CA ALA A 207 13.58 1.07 8.01
C ALA A 207 12.47 2.11 8.18
N GLN A 208 12.45 3.17 7.38
CA GLN A 208 11.54 4.31 7.55
C GLN A 208 10.10 4.04 7.08
N PHE A 209 9.75 2.82 6.65
CA PHE A 209 8.35 2.40 6.54
C PHE A 209 7.69 2.13 7.90
N GLY A 210 8.50 1.96 8.94
CA GLY A 210 8.08 1.90 10.34
C GLY A 210 8.78 2.94 11.20
N SER A 211 8.39 3.05 12.47
CA SER A 211 8.99 3.93 13.49
C SER A 211 9.66 3.08 14.54
N TYR A 212 10.87 2.57 14.22
CA TYR A 212 11.69 1.69 15.08
C TYR A 212 13.19 2.03 15.05
N GLY A 213 13.54 3.15 14.44
CA GLY A 213 14.93 3.57 14.32
C GLY A 213 15.68 2.94 13.15
N PRO A 214 17.00 3.12 13.09
CA PRO A 214 17.83 2.58 12.00
C PRO A 214 17.92 1.07 12.08
N GLN A 215 18.02 0.43 10.91
CA GLN A 215 18.18 -1.01 10.77
C GLN A 215 19.60 -1.33 10.28
N GLU A 216 20.18 -2.41 10.80
CA GLU A 216 21.49 -2.87 10.35
C GLU A 216 21.49 -3.24 8.86
N GLY A 217 22.48 -2.76 8.13
CA GLY A 217 22.60 -2.98 6.69
C GLY A 217 21.78 -2.04 5.82
N ASP A 218 20.95 -1.16 6.41
CA ASP A 218 20.18 -0.21 5.64
C ASP A 218 21.03 0.99 5.18
N GLY A 219 20.57 1.66 4.13
CA GLY A 219 21.18 2.88 3.62
C GLY A 219 20.90 4.10 4.50
N VAL A 220 21.60 5.20 4.21
CA VAL A 220 21.42 6.45 4.94
C VAL A 220 20.36 7.29 4.25
N PRO A 221 19.16 7.47 4.85
CA PRO A 221 18.10 8.25 4.22
C PRO A 221 18.45 9.74 4.12
N THR A 222 17.99 10.39 3.07
CA THR A 222 18.10 11.85 2.89
C THR A 222 16.79 12.58 3.17
N ILE A 223 15.69 11.83 3.34
CA ILE A 223 14.40 12.35 3.84
C ILE A 223 14.13 11.82 5.24
N SER A 224 13.27 12.52 5.99
CA SER A 224 12.87 12.06 7.32
C SER A 224 11.89 10.88 7.26
N GLY A 225 11.83 10.05 8.31
CA GLY A 225 10.84 8.96 8.41
C GLY A 225 9.40 9.47 8.30
N LYS A 226 9.11 10.65 8.90
CA LYS A 226 7.80 11.30 8.74
C LYS A 226 7.47 11.62 7.29
N GLU A 227 8.45 12.09 6.52
CA GLU A 227 8.25 12.40 5.10
C GLU A 227 8.08 11.13 4.28
N GLN A 228 8.85 10.08 4.55
CA GLN A 228 8.69 8.78 3.89
C GLN A 228 7.32 8.19 4.17
N ILE A 229 6.86 8.19 5.43
CA ILE A 229 5.51 7.74 5.81
C ILE A 229 4.46 8.57 5.07
N ARG A 230 4.58 9.90 5.04
CA ARG A 230 3.64 10.77 4.32
C ARG A 230 3.53 10.43 2.84
N GLN A 231 4.66 10.29 2.14
CA GLN A 231 4.67 9.92 0.71
C GLN A 231 4.09 8.53 0.47
N THR A 232 4.37 7.58 1.36
CA THR A 232 3.80 6.22 1.32
C THR A 232 2.29 6.26 1.50
N VAL A 233 1.79 7.01 2.48
CA VAL A 233 0.35 7.18 2.74
C VAL A 233 -0.35 7.84 1.55
N ASP A 234 0.24 8.90 0.98
CA ASP A 234 -0.31 9.57 -0.20
C ASP A 234 -0.46 8.58 -1.37
N ALA A 235 0.53 7.71 -1.59
CA ALA A 235 0.47 6.68 -2.62
C ALA A 235 -0.59 5.62 -2.33
N ILE A 236 -0.67 5.14 -1.08
CA ILE A 236 -1.67 4.15 -0.66
C ILE A 236 -3.08 4.73 -0.79
N ALA A 237 -3.32 5.95 -0.32
CA ALA A 237 -4.63 6.59 -0.38
C ALA A 237 -5.10 6.87 -1.82
N ALA A 238 -4.17 7.20 -2.71
CA ALA A 238 -4.48 7.42 -4.13
C ALA A 238 -4.77 6.12 -4.89
N PHE A 239 -4.20 5.00 -4.47
CA PHE A 239 -4.25 3.73 -5.17
C PHE A 239 -5.67 3.13 -5.31
N PRO A 240 -6.51 3.06 -4.26
CA PRO A 240 -7.90 2.64 -4.36
C PRO A 240 -8.76 3.63 -5.16
N LEU A 241 -8.51 4.95 -5.04
CA LEU A 241 -9.30 6.00 -5.69
C LEU A 241 -9.19 5.96 -7.22
N VAL A 242 -8.05 5.57 -7.78
CA VAL A 242 -7.88 5.39 -9.24
C VAL A 242 -8.86 4.36 -9.79
N PHE A 243 -9.19 3.32 -9.02
CA PHE A 243 -10.17 2.31 -9.42
C PHE A 243 -11.62 2.83 -9.42
N PHE A 244 -11.96 3.71 -8.47
CA PHE A 244 -13.27 4.36 -8.40
C PHE A 244 -13.52 5.22 -9.64
N PHE A 245 -12.50 5.95 -10.08
CA PHE A 245 -12.58 6.76 -11.31
C PHE A 245 -12.73 5.91 -12.58
N GLN A 246 -12.05 4.76 -12.68
CA GLN A 246 -12.19 3.87 -13.84
C GLN A 246 -13.56 3.20 -13.94
N ARG A 247 -14.25 2.96 -12.81
CA ARG A 247 -15.59 2.35 -12.77
C ARG A 247 -16.75 3.34 -12.89
N ILE A 248 -16.56 4.60 -12.49
CA ILE A 248 -17.63 5.61 -12.41
C ILE A 248 -17.69 6.49 -13.67
N VAL A 249 -16.63 6.57 -14.47
CA VAL A 249 -16.70 7.36 -15.70
C VAL A 249 -17.57 6.61 -16.71
N PRO A 250 -18.85 7.02 -16.92
CA PRO A 250 -19.67 6.40 -17.94
C PRO A 250 -19.04 6.65 -19.29
N THR A 251 -19.04 5.62 -20.13
CA THR A 251 -18.52 5.61 -21.50
C THR A 251 -19.21 6.63 -22.45
N LYS A 252 -20.08 7.50 -21.93
CA LYS A 252 -20.78 8.55 -22.66
C LYS A 252 -20.69 9.90 -21.93
N LEU A 253 -19.61 10.65 -22.18
CA LEU A 253 -19.61 12.09 -22.06
C LEU A 253 -20.15 12.65 -23.40
N VAL A 254 -21.47 12.71 -23.55
CA VAL A 254 -22.10 13.40 -24.66
C VAL A 254 -22.53 14.78 -24.13
N GLY A 255 -21.69 15.77 -24.38
CA GLY A 255 -22.09 17.16 -24.27
C GLY A 255 -22.43 17.68 -25.67
N PRO A 256 -23.61 18.21 -25.92
CA PRO A 256 -23.99 18.62 -27.26
C PRO A 256 -23.40 19.94 -27.74
N ASN A 257 -22.75 20.74 -26.92
CA ASN A 257 -22.15 22.02 -27.33
C ASN A 257 -20.87 22.35 -26.56
N ASN A 258 -19.86 22.83 -27.27
CA ASN A 258 -18.50 23.18 -26.80
C ASN A 258 -18.40 24.37 -25.81
N SER A 259 -19.50 24.91 -25.33
CA SER A 259 -19.54 26.14 -24.51
C SER A 259 -20.16 25.96 -23.10
N SER A 260 -20.66 24.78 -22.77
CA SER A 260 -21.25 24.55 -21.44
C SER A 260 -20.23 23.93 -20.46
N PRO A 261 -20.17 24.35 -19.20
CA PRO A 261 -19.32 23.73 -18.21
C PRO A 261 -19.75 22.29 -17.96
N ILE A 262 -18.80 21.37 -17.97
CA ILE A 262 -19.04 19.96 -17.64
C ILE A 262 -18.97 19.82 -16.12
N PHE A 263 -20.06 19.39 -15.49
CA PHE A 263 -20.10 19.08 -14.07
C PHE A 263 -19.91 17.57 -13.87
N LEU A 264 -18.83 17.18 -13.24
CA LEU A 264 -18.62 15.82 -12.77
C LEU A 264 -19.09 15.76 -11.30
N LYS A 265 -20.20 15.06 -11.07
CA LYS A 265 -20.70 14.84 -9.72
C LYS A 265 -20.12 13.53 -9.21
N PHE A 266 -19.25 13.63 -8.21
CA PHE A 266 -18.74 12.49 -7.48
C PHE A 266 -19.57 12.31 -6.23
N SER A 267 -20.24 11.17 -6.12
CA SER A 267 -20.90 10.78 -4.87
C SER A 267 -19.93 9.94 -4.08
N THR A 268 -19.16 10.57 -3.20
CA THR A 268 -18.52 9.88 -2.08
C THR A 268 -19.43 10.09 -0.86
N SER A 269 -19.53 9.12 0.03
CA SER A 269 -20.36 9.20 1.24
C SER A 269 -19.98 10.35 2.20
N LEU A 270 -18.98 11.12 1.87
CA LEU A 270 -18.42 12.25 2.63
C LEU A 270 -18.39 13.55 1.79
N SER A 271 -19.51 14.08 1.43
CA SER A 271 -19.69 15.33 0.67
C SER A 271 -19.63 15.13 -0.84
N SER A 272 -20.70 15.50 -1.52
CA SER A 272 -20.74 15.60 -2.97
C SER A 272 -19.72 16.64 -3.45
N MET A 273 -18.57 16.22 -3.93
CA MET A 273 -17.58 17.11 -4.51
C MET A 273 -18.00 17.40 -5.97
N LEU A 274 -18.42 18.64 -6.21
CA LEU A 274 -18.77 19.12 -7.54
C LEU A 274 -17.53 19.79 -8.13
N ILE A 275 -16.89 19.16 -9.13
CA ILE A 275 -15.80 19.80 -9.85
C ILE A 275 -16.37 20.52 -11.07
N LYS A 276 -16.30 21.84 -11.07
CA LYS A 276 -16.67 22.68 -12.22
C LYS A 276 -15.45 22.80 -13.13
N ILE A 277 -15.54 22.20 -14.31
CA ILE A 277 -14.48 22.35 -15.33
C ILE A 277 -14.92 23.48 -16.27
N THR A 278 -14.20 24.60 -16.24
CA THR A 278 -14.41 25.71 -17.17
C THR A 278 -13.47 25.58 -18.38
N PRO A 279 -13.81 26.13 -19.55
CA PRO A 279 -12.94 26.11 -20.72
C PRO A 279 -11.55 26.72 -20.48
N SER A 280 -11.42 27.68 -19.54
CA SER A 280 -10.17 28.31 -19.17
C SER A 280 -9.23 27.44 -18.30
N SER A 281 -9.76 26.36 -17.70
CA SER A 281 -8.97 25.42 -16.90
C SER A 281 -8.48 24.21 -17.68
N VAL A 282 -8.66 24.20 -19.03
CA VAL A 282 -8.34 23.05 -19.88
C VAL A 282 -7.37 23.48 -20.97
N SER A 283 -6.17 22.91 -20.99
CA SER A 283 -5.25 23.03 -22.13
C SER A 283 -5.29 21.77 -22.98
N ARG A 284 -5.43 21.94 -24.29
CA ARG A 284 -5.39 20.84 -25.26
C ARG A 284 -4.04 20.81 -25.95
N PHE A 285 -3.37 19.67 -25.92
CA PHE A 285 -2.14 19.42 -26.64
C PHE A 285 -2.37 18.35 -27.69
N ARG A 286 -1.93 18.59 -28.92
CA ARG A 286 -1.95 17.62 -29.99
C ARG A 286 -0.53 17.10 -30.19
N ALA A 287 -0.27 15.84 -29.83
CA ALA A 287 0.97 15.20 -30.21
C ALA A 287 0.86 14.64 -31.62
N SER A 288 1.97 14.53 -32.35
CA SER A 288 2.05 14.19 -33.78
C SER A 288 1.51 12.79 -34.16
N SER A 289 0.99 12.02 -33.23
CA SER A 289 0.41 10.69 -33.46
C SER A 289 -0.97 10.58 -32.82
N ARG A 290 -2.04 10.95 -33.54
CA ARG A 290 -3.47 10.66 -33.25
C ARG A 290 -3.91 10.58 -31.77
N ARG A 291 -3.23 11.28 -30.84
CA ARG A 291 -3.58 11.33 -29.41
C ARG A 291 -3.80 12.77 -29.00
N GLU A 292 -4.98 13.07 -28.48
CA GLU A 292 -5.26 14.34 -27.81
C GLU A 292 -5.11 14.15 -26.29
N TYR A 293 -4.37 15.06 -25.64
CA TYR A 293 -4.22 15.11 -24.19
C TYR A 293 -4.96 16.33 -23.67
N ILE A 294 -5.71 16.18 -22.59
CA ILE A 294 -6.35 17.27 -21.87
C ILE A 294 -5.61 17.43 -20.55
N MET A 295 -5.02 18.58 -20.32
CA MET A 295 -4.42 18.94 -19.05
C MET A 295 -5.38 19.86 -18.30
N LEU A 296 -5.74 19.48 -17.07
CA LEU A 296 -6.52 20.33 -16.18
C LEU A 296 -5.56 21.22 -15.39
N HIS A 297 -5.65 22.52 -15.62
CA HIS A 297 -4.85 23.52 -14.89
C HIS A 297 -5.53 23.84 -13.57
N GLN A 298 -4.74 23.79 -12.51
CA GLN A 298 -5.15 24.08 -11.15
C GLN A 298 -4.76 25.53 -10.79
N SER A 299 -5.65 26.48 -11.01
CA SER A 299 -5.44 27.88 -10.58
C SER A 299 -5.92 28.19 -9.15
N GLU A 300 -6.58 27.25 -8.48
CA GLU A 300 -7.25 27.54 -7.19
C GLU A 300 -6.98 26.54 -6.04
N TRP A 301 -6.00 25.62 -6.16
CA TRP A 301 -5.75 24.61 -5.14
C TRP A 301 -4.45 24.86 -4.36
N LYS A 302 -4.55 24.94 -3.04
CA LYS A 302 -3.41 25.15 -2.12
C LYS A 302 -2.59 23.88 -1.81
N ARG A 303 -2.59 22.84 -2.66
CA ARG A 303 -1.81 21.60 -2.48
C ARG A 303 -1.13 21.15 -3.78
N PRO A 304 -0.02 20.39 -3.72
CA PRO A 304 0.79 20.07 -4.89
C PRO A 304 0.05 19.25 -5.94
N LEU A 305 0.40 19.51 -7.17
CA LEU A 305 -0.20 19.09 -8.43
C LEU A 305 -0.38 17.57 -8.57
N LEU A 306 -1.61 17.12 -8.65
CA LEU A 306 -1.99 15.88 -9.32
C LEU A 306 -2.35 16.24 -10.77
N SER A 307 -1.48 15.93 -11.73
CA SER A 307 -1.81 16.10 -13.15
C SER A 307 -2.58 14.88 -13.63
N VAL A 308 -3.86 15.05 -13.96
CA VAL A 308 -4.68 14.00 -14.54
C VAL A 308 -4.63 14.14 -16.05
N PHE A 309 -4.08 13.14 -16.75
CA PHE A 309 -4.06 13.08 -18.21
C PHE A 309 -5.24 12.26 -18.71
N LEU A 310 -6.07 12.87 -19.55
CA LEU A 310 -7.14 12.20 -20.29
C LEU A 310 -6.63 11.87 -21.71
N ASN A 311 -6.53 10.60 -22.04
CA ASN A 311 -6.06 10.13 -23.33
C ASN A 311 -7.27 9.72 -24.20
N ARG A 312 -7.44 10.36 -25.37
CA ARG A 312 -8.47 10.04 -26.34
C ARG A 312 -7.88 9.18 -27.47
N ARG A 313 -8.32 7.92 -27.59
CA ARG A 313 -8.05 7.10 -28.79
C ARG A 313 -9.26 7.12 -29.72
N PHE A 314 -9.02 7.37 -30.99
CA PHE A 314 -10.03 7.16 -32.03
C PHE A 314 -9.97 5.72 -32.51
N SER A 315 -11.07 4.99 -32.41
CA SER A 315 -11.22 3.69 -33.07
C SER A 315 -11.46 3.92 -34.55
N SER A 316 -10.82 3.12 -35.40
CA SER A 316 -10.96 3.23 -36.88
C SER A 316 -12.33 2.79 -37.44
N SER A 317 -13.22 2.28 -36.57
CA SER A 317 -14.50 1.71 -37.00
C SER A 317 -15.76 2.30 -36.36
N SER A 318 -15.60 3.21 -35.39
CA SER A 318 -16.74 3.92 -34.80
C SER A 318 -16.28 5.29 -34.31
N ASN A 319 -17.05 6.35 -34.64
CA ASN A 319 -16.81 7.74 -34.20
C ASN A 319 -17.06 7.96 -32.68
N ILE A 320 -16.93 6.93 -31.84
CA ILE A 320 -17.15 7.00 -30.41
C ILE A 320 -15.78 7.20 -29.73
N PRO A 321 -15.53 8.30 -29.06
CA PRO A 321 -14.26 8.53 -28.33
C PRO A 321 -14.19 7.66 -27.09
N ILE A 322 -13.11 6.85 -26.99
CA ILE A 322 -12.77 6.10 -25.79
C ILE A 322 -11.73 6.93 -25.01
N TRP A 323 -12.06 7.31 -23.78
CA TRP A 323 -11.16 8.03 -22.89
C TRP A 323 -10.46 7.05 -21.95
N ARG A 324 -9.14 7.09 -21.89
CA ARG A 324 -8.33 6.38 -20.88
C ARG A 324 -7.62 7.39 -19.99
N PHE A 325 -7.63 7.13 -18.69
CA PHE A 325 -6.89 7.88 -17.70
C PHE A 325 -5.51 7.23 -17.52
N SER A 326 -4.46 8.05 -17.48
CA SER A 326 -3.17 7.66 -16.95
C SER A 326 -2.68 8.77 -16.02
N SER A 327 -2.31 8.42 -14.80
CA SER A 327 -1.64 9.36 -13.88
C SER A 327 -0.14 9.16 -14.03
N SER A 328 0.57 10.23 -14.37
CA SER A 328 2.03 10.26 -14.30
C SER A 328 2.46 11.53 -13.57
N TRP A 329 3.41 11.38 -12.66
CA TRP A 329 4.07 12.50 -12.00
C TRP A 329 5.03 13.18 -12.99
N VAL A 330 4.80 14.43 -13.29
CA VAL A 330 5.73 15.23 -14.11
C VAL A 330 6.49 16.14 -13.17
N ARG A 331 7.80 15.93 -13.08
CA ARG A 331 8.75 16.85 -12.45
C ARG A 331 8.90 18.06 -13.35
N MET A 332 8.35 19.22 -12.99
CA MET A 332 8.74 20.48 -13.63
C MET A 332 10.05 20.94 -13.01
N LYS A 333 11.11 21.01 -13.82
CA LYS A 333 12.28 21.83 -13.48
C LYS A 333 11.85 23.29 -13.57
N SER A 334 11.92 24.03 -12.47
CA SER A 334 11.90 25.49 -12.52
C SER A 334 13.19 25.95 -13.17
N SER A 335 13.12 26.49 -14.35
CA SER A 335 14.16 27.39 -14.86
C SER A 335 13.98 28.74 -14.18
N ALA A 336 15.09 29.23 -13.61
CA ALA A 336 15.23 30.51 -12.94
C ALA A 336 14.81 31.69 -13.82
#